data_4bba787f6c4467fbacb4d1bad4cf74a9
#
_entry.id   4bba787f6c4467fbacb4d1bad4cf74a9
#
_cell.length_a   1.000
_cell.length_b   1.000
_cell.length_c   1.000
_cell.angle_alpha   90.00
_cell.angle_beta   90.00
_cell.angle_gamma   90.00
#
_symmetry.space_group_name_H-M   'P 1'
#
loop_
_entity.id
_entity.type
_entity.pdbx_description
1 polymer ?
#
loop_
_entity_poly.entity_id
_entity_poly.type
_entity_poly.pdbx_seq_one_letter_code
_entity_poly.pdbx_strand_id
1 'polypeptide(L)'
;LCNLFLAEISTNIHSFIIISPNHCGDDLYRFDTHVTPKSGEFYLRQIISSSNYTAGNDFIDFLQGWLNYQIEHHLFPDLSMLQYRYAIPMVKEVCLKHSIPYVQENVFIRLSKTIDIMTGKTSMKKFI
;
A
#
# COMPACT_ATOMS: atom_id res chain seq x y z
N LEU A 1 -11.58 12.93 -29.91
CA LEU A 1 -11.04 11.56 -29.86
C LEU A 1 -9.63 11.53 -29.25
N CYS A 2 -8.68 12.34 -29.73
CA CYS A 2 -7.31 12.40 -29.19
C CYS A 2 -7.28 12.71 -27.67
N ASN A 3 -8.08 13.67 -27.20
CA ASN A 3 -8.11 14.02 -25.78
C ASN A 3 -8.60 12.86 -24.89
N LEU A 4 -9.59 12.09 -25.35
CA LEU A 4 -10.07 10.90 -24.64
C LEU A 4 -8.99 9.82 -24.56
N PHE A 5 -8.29 9.59 -25.65
CA PHE A 5 -7.20 8.63 -25.72
C PHE A 5 -6.03 9.00 -24.80
N LEU A 6 -5.62 10.28 -24.81
CA LEU A 6 -4.58 10.79 -23.92
C LEU A 6 -5.01 10.73 -22.45
N ALA A 7 -6.25 11.05 -22.13
CA ALA A 7 -6.79 10.95 -20.78
C ALA A 7 -6.76 9.51 -20.27
N GLU A 8 -7.18 8.55 -21.10
CA GLU A 8 -7.18 7.12 -20.77
C GLU A 8 -5.76 6.62 -20.47
N ILE A 9 -4.79 6.90 -21.36
CA ILE A 9 -3.40 6.51 -21.15
C ILE A 9 -2.84 7.13 -19.88
N SER A 10 -3.03 8.44 -19.69
CA SER A 10 -2.50 9.15 -18.52
C SER A 10 -3.10 8.61 -17.21
N THR A 11 -4.40 8.34 -17.20
CA THR A 11 -5.09 7.77 -16.03
C THR A 11 -4.57 6.38 -15.71
N ASN A 12 -4.40 5.52 -16.71
CA ASN A 12 -3.92 4.17 -16.50
C ASN A 12 -2.48 4.13 -15.98
N ILE A 13 -1.59 4.98 -16.52
CA ILE A 13 -0.21 5.11 -16.02
C ILE A 13 -0.20 5.63 -14.59
N HIS A 14 -0.96 6.68 -14.31
CA HIS A 14 -1.03 7.26 -12.97
C HIS A 14 -1.59 6.26 -11.97
N SER A 15 -2.71 5.60 -12.27
CA SER A 15 -3.32 4.58 -11.41
C SER A 15 -2.37 3.41 -11.15
N PHE A 16 -1.64 2.94 -12.16
CA PHE A 16 -0.65 1.89 -11.97
C PHE A 16 0.44 2.32 -10.97
N ILE A 17 0.98 3.53 -11.11
CA ILE A 17 2.06 4.04 -10.26
C ILE A 17 1.62 4.18 -8.80
N ILE A 18 0.38 4.59 -8.55
CA ILE A 18 -0.10 4.85 -7.18
C ILE A 18 -0.80 3.67 -6.51
N ILE A 19 -1.29 2.68 -7.27
CA ILE A 19 -2.01 1.54 -6.70
C ILE A 19 -1.12 0.29 -6.59
N SER A 20 -0.51 -0.13 -7.70
CA SER A 20 0.18 -1.42 -7.76
C SER A 20 1.36 -1.54 -6.78
N PRO A 21 2.21 -0.51 -6.60
CA PRO A 21 3.37 -0.63 -5.73
C PRO A 21 3.04 -0.72 -4.23
N ASN A 22 1.83 -0.36 -3.82
CA ASN A 22 1.38 -0.54 -2.44
C ASN A 22 1.17 -2.01 -2.07
N HIS A 23 1.01 -2.89 -3.06
CA HIS A 23 0.69 -4.30 -2.88
C HIS A 23 1.76 -5.25 -3.41
N CYS A 24 2.85 -4.72 -3.95
CA CYS A 24 3.87 -5.52 -4.62
C CYS A 24 5.27 -5.09 -4.20
N GLY A 25 6.07 -6.03 -3.69
CA GLY A 25 7.45 -5.81 -3.29
C GLY A 25 8.03 -7.02 -2.56
N ASP A 26 9.34 -7.14 -2.59
CA ASP A 26 10.09 -8.23 -1.94
C ASP A 26 10.10 -8.17 -0.41
N ASP A 27 9.61 -7.09 0.16
CA ASP A 27 9.43 -6.85 1.59
C ASP A 27 8.00 -7.11 2.08
N LEU A 28 7.05 -7.31 1.16
CA LEU A 28 5.65 -7.62 1.47
C LEU A 28 5.38 -9.12 1.40
N TYR A 29 4.31 -9.54 2.09
CA TYR A 29 3.89 -10.93 2.17
C TYR A 29 2.69 -11.22 1.28
N ARG A 30 2.72 -12.38 0.62
CA ARG A 30 1.58 -12.99 -0.06
C ARG A 30 1.05 -14.18 0.73
N PHE A 31 -0.22 -14.49 0.56
CA PHE A 31 -0.92 -15.53 1.30
C PHE A 31 -1.59 -16.49 0.33
N ASP A 32 -1.43 -17.79 0.56
CA ASP A 32 -2.04 -18.84 -0.26
C ASP A 32 -3.25 -19.48 0.47
N THR A 33 -3.57 -19.02 1.68
CA THR A 33 -4.63 -19.58 2.55
C THR A 33 -5.68 -18.55 2.90
N HIS A 34 -6.91 -19.04 3.11
CA HIS A 34 -7.98 -18.20 3.63
C HIS A 34 -7.73 -17.83 5.09
N VAL A 35 -8.26 -16.69 5.50
CA VAL A 35 -8.23 -16.21 6.88
C VAL A 35 -9.64 -15.85 7.33
N THR A 36 -9.97 -16.10 8.58
CA THR A 36 -11.25 -15.70 9.17
C THR A 36 -11.34 -14.18 9.24
N PRO A 37 -12.35 -13.55 8.61
CA PRO A 37 -12.52 -12.11 8.68
C PRO A 37 -12.58 -11.59 10.11
N LYS A 38 -11.99 -10.42 10.35
CA LYS A 38 -11.95 -9.75 11.67
C LYS A 38 -11.17 -10.52 12.75
N SER A 39 -10.43 -11.57 12.41
CA SER A 39 -9.48 -12.21 13.34
C SER A 39 -8.21 -11.39 13.50
N GLY A 40 -7.41 -11.66 14.53
CA GLY A 40 -6.10 -11.04 14.70
C GLY A 40 -5.17 -11.27 13.49
N GLU A 41 -5.20 -12.48 12.94
CA GLU A 41 -4.45 -12.83 11.72
C GLU A 41 -4.95 -12.03 10.51
N PHE A 42 -6.26 -11.81 10.38
CA PHE A 42 -6.81 -10.97 9.33
C PHE A 42 -6.18 -9.57 9.37
N TYR A 43 -6.17 -8.92 10.52
CA TYR A 43 -5.57 -7.58 10.64
C TYR A 43 -4.06 -7.58 10.44
N LEU A 44 -3.35 -8.61 10.94
CA LEU A 44 -1.92 -8.77 10.68
C LEU A 44 -1.65 -8.83 9.17
N ARG A 45 -2.41 -9.64 8.43
CA ARG A 45 -2.26 -9.78 6.98
C ARG A 45 -2.50 -8.46 6.24
N GLN A 46 -3.46 -7.64 6.68
CA GLN A 46 -3.71 -6.30 6.09
C GLN A 46 -2.46 -5.40 6.18
N ILE A 47 -1.74 -5.49 7.30
CA ILE A 47 -0.53 -4.68 7.52
C ILE A 47 0.63 -5.18 6.65
N ILE A 48 0.95 -6.49 6.72
CA ILE A 48 2.17 -7.01 6.11
C ILE A 48 2.07 -7.30 4.61
N SER A 49 0.87 -7.28 4.03
CA SER A 49 0.64 -7.41 2.58
C SER A 49 0.57 -6.08 1.84
N SER A 50 0.67 -4.97 2.53
CA SER A 50 0.56 -3.64 1.95
C SER A 50 1.63 -2.68 2.49
N SER A 51 1.84 -1.60 1.79
CA SER A 51 2.76 -0.55 2.21
C SER A 51 2.14 0.83 2.02
N ASN A 52 2.60 1.77 2.84
CA ASN A 52 2.29 3.18 2.66
C ASN A 52 3.35 3.87 1.81
N TYR A 53 2.95 4.95 1.13
CA TYR A 53 3.93 5.90 0.63
C TYR A 53 4.30 6.91 1.71
N THR A 54 5.44 7.58 1.51
CA THR A 54 5.82 8.68 2.38
C THR A 54 4.75 9.76 2.33
N ALA A 55 4.09 9.98 3.45
CA ALA A 55 3.10 11.03 3.60
C ALA A 55 3.80 12.41 3.54
N GLY A 56 3.22 13.32 2.79
CA GLY A 56 3.82 14.63 2.61
C GLY A 56 2.92 15.74 3.13
N ASN A 57 2.12 16.24 2.22
CA ASN A 57 1.19 17.34 2.44
C ASN A 57 -0.08 17.10 1.62
N ASP A 58 -1.05 17.96 1.75
CA ASP A 58 -2.36 17.80 1.09
C ASP A 58 -2.25 17.70 -0.43
N PHE A 59 -1.29 18.37 -1.05
CA PHE A 59 -1.09 18.30 -2.49
C PHE A 59 -0.54 16.92 -2.92
N ILE A 60 0.43 16.38 -2.20
CA ILE A 60 0.97 15.04 -2.45
C ILE A 60 -0.08 13.96 -2.19
N ASP A 61 -0.84 14.09 -1.09
CA ASP A 61 -1.93 13.18 -0.76
C ASP A 61 -3.01 13.19 -1.85
N PHE A 62 -3.35 14.37 -2.37
CA PHE A 62 -4.27 14.52 -3.50
C PHE A 62 -3.74 13.84 -4.77
N LEU A 63 -2.47 14.08 -5.14
CA LEU A 63 -1.85 13.44 -6.31
C LEU A 63 -1.79 11.91 -6.20
N GLN A 64 -1.65 11.40 -4.99
CA GLN A 64 -1.62 9.97 -4.70
C GLN A 64 -3.03 9.39 -4.42
N GLY A 65 -4.08 10.19 -4.58
CA GLY A 65 -5.46 9.77 -4.34
C GLY A 65 -5.69 9.26 -2.92
N TRP A 66 -4.91 9.75 -1.94
CA TRP A 66 -4.91 9.30 -0.53
C TRP A 66 -4.53 7.81 -0.35
N LEU A 67 -4.04 7.15 -1.40
CA LEU A 67 -3.56 5.77 -1.35
C LEU A 67 -2.17 5.62 -0.72
N ASN A 68 -1.54 6.73 -0.36
CA ASN A 68 -0.35 6.75 0.48
C ASN A 68 -0.60 6.28 1.92
N TYR A 69 -1.87 6.05 2.30
CA TYR A 69 -2.32 5.50 3.60
C TYR A 69 -2.92 4.10 3.44
N GLN A 70 -2.32 3.25 2.61
CA GLN A 70 -2.90 1.98 2.22
C GLN A 70 -3.09 1.00 3.38
N ILE A 71 -2.15 0.96 4.33
CA ILE A 71 -2.24 0.11 5.53
C ILE A 71 -3.45 0.52 6.37
N GLU A 72 -3.61 1.81 6.65
CA GLU A 72 -4.74 2.35 7.42
C GLU A 72 -6.07 2.13 6.69
N HIS A 73 -6.07 2.30 5.37
CA HIS A 73 -7.24 2.02 4.54
C HIS A 73 -7.68 0.55 4.65
N HIS A 74 -6.75 -0.39 4.64
CA HIS A 74 -7.07 -1.81 4.79
C HIS A 74 -7.55 -2.17 6.20
N LEU A 75 -6.96 -1.54 7.23
CA LEU A 75 -7.37 -1.78 8.61
C LEU A 75 -8.74 -1.19 8.93
N PHE A 76 -9.03 -0.01 8.39
CA PHE A 76 -10.19 0.82 8.75
C PHE A 76 -10.83 1.44 7.52
N PRO A 77 -11.45 0.63 6.61
CA PRO A 77 -11.94 1.12 5.32
C PRO A 77 -13.04 2.19 5.43
N ASP A 78 -13.68 2.31 6.59
CA ASP A 78 -14.76 3.26 6.84
C ASP A 78 -14.28 4.63 7.33
N LEU A 79 -12.98 4.83 7.54
CA LEU A 79 -12.43 6.12 7.94
C LEU A 79 -12.39 7.09 6.75
N SER A 80 -12.53 8.38 7.06
CA SER A 80 -12.29 9.43 6.07
C SER A 80 -10.80 9.58 5.76
N MET A 81 -10.49 10.14 4.60
CA MET A 81 -9.11 10.33 4.12
C MET A 81 -8.21 11.05 5.14
N LEU A 82 -8.74 12.10 5.79
CA LEU A 82 -8.00 12.83 6.81
C LEU A 82 -7.76 11.99 8.07
N GLN A 83 -8.70 11.12 8.43
CA GLN A 83 -8.57 10.23 9.59
C GLN A 83 -7.46 9.19 9.41
N TYR A 84 -7.16 8.75 8.17
CA TYR A 84 -6.02 7.88 7.91
C TYR A 84 -4.70 8.52 8.35
N ARG A 85 -4.50 9.81 8.05
CA ARG A 85 -3.31 10.56 8.47
C ARG A 85 -3.15 10.56 9.99
N TYR A 86 -4.25 10.73 10.73
CA TYR A 86 -4.24 10.68 12.19
C TYR A 86 -4.08 9.26 12.77
N ALA A 87 -4.45 8.23 12.02
CA ALA A 87 -4.31 6.84 12.45
C ALA A 87 -2.86 6.33 12.39
N ILE A 88 -2.03 6.86 11.48
CA ILE A 88 -0.62 6.43 11.29
C ILE A 88 0.15 6.26 12.61
N PRO A 89 0.25 7.28 13.50
CA PRO A 89 1.07 7.15 14.69
C PRO A 89 0.57 6.03 15.61
N MET A 90 -0.74 5.84 15.71
CA MET A 90 -1.32 4.76 16.52
C MET A 90 -1.04 3.38 15.92
N VAL A 91 -1.20 3.23 14.61
CA VAL A 91 -0.89 1.97 13.92
C VAL A 91 0.60 1.63 14.03
N LYS A 92 1.48 2.62 13.84
CA LYS A 92 2.94 2.44 14.02
C LYS A 92 3.31 2.02 15.43
N GLU A 93 2.70 2.60 16.44
CA GLU A 93 2.93 2.25 17.85
C GLU A 93 2.57 0.78 18.12
N VAL A 94 1.40 0.34 17.64
CA VAL A 94 0.96 -1.06 17.75
C VAL A 94 1.92 -2.00 17.01
N CYS A 95 2.31 -1.64 15.79
CA CYS A 95 3.25 -2.44 14.99
C CYS A 95 4.60 -2.56 15.71
N LEU A 96 5.13 -1.48 16.25
CA LEU A 96 6.38 -1.47 17.01
C LEU A 96 6.28 -2.36 18.24
N LYS A 97 5.22 -2.22 19.03
CA LYS A 97 4.98 -2.99 20.26
C LYS A 97 4.94 -4.49 20.00
N HIS A 98 4.41 -4.92 18.86
CA HIS A 98 4.25 -6.33 18.51
C HIS A 98 5.28 -6.84 17.49
N SER A 99 6.33 -6.04 17.19
CA SER A 99 7.37 -6.37 16.20
C SER A 99 6.78 -6.71 14.81
N ILE A 100 5.69 -6.05 14.42
CA ILE A 100 5.06 -6.19 13.11
C ILE A 100 5.75 -5.22 12.14
N PRO A 101 6.23 -5.68 10.99
CA PRO A 101 6.81 -4.79 9.99
C PRO A 101 5.76 -3.81 9.44
N TYR A 102 6.05 -2.53 9.53
CA TYR A 102 5.25 -1.46 8.95
C TYR A 102 6.07 -0.78 7.86
N VAL A 103 5.71 -1.04 6.60
CA VAL A 103 6.46 -0.54 5.44
C VAL A 103 5.91 0.80 4.99
N GLN A 104 6.78 1.82 4.99
CA GLN A 104 6.48 3.14 4.45
C GLN A 104 7.70 3.67 3.70
N GLU A 105 7.56 3.86 2.39
CA GLU A 105 8.66 4.24 1.50
C GLU A 105 8.22 5.26 0.45
N ASN A 106 9.20 5.84 -0.24
CA ASN A 106 8.92 6.70 -1.38
C ASN A 106 8.28 5.90 -2.53
N VAL A 107 7.34 6.51 -3.26
CA VAL A 107 6.61 5.89 -4.37
C VAL A 107 7.55 5.34 -5.47
N PHE A 108 8.65 6.02 -5.75
CA PHE A 108 9.61 5.56 -6.79
C PHE A 108 10.41 4.34 -6.34
N ILE A 109 10.73 4.24 -5.05
CA ILE A 109 11.36 3.03 -4.48
C ILE A 109 10.38 1.86 -4.58
N ARG A 110 9.12 2.08 -4.20
CA ARG A 110 8.06 1.06 -4.31
C ARG A 110 7.85 0.62 -5.76
N LEU A 111 7.83 1.56 -6.70
CA LEU A 111 7.71 1.26 -8.13
C LEU A 111 8.89 0.40 -8.63
N SER A 112 10.13 0.69 -8.21
CA SER A 112 11.29 -0.13 -8.55
C SER A 112 11.15 -1.56 -8.04
N LYS A 113 10.72 -1.77 -6.78
CA LYS A 113 10.46 -3.10 -6.21
C LYS A 113 9.36 -3.83 -6.99
N THR A 114 8.32 -3.12 -7.40
CA THR A 114 7.25 -3.69 -8.24
C THR A 114 7.78 -4.17 -9.59
N ILE A 115 8.61 -3.37 -10.25
CA ILE A 115 9.25 -3.74 -11.53
C ILE A 115 10.16 -4.96 -11.34
N ASP A 116 10.92 -5.04 -10.25
CA ASP A 116 11.77 -6.19 -9.94
C ASP A 116 10.96 -7.48 -9.75
N ILE A 117 9.76 -7.40 -9.15
CA ILE A 117 8.81 -8.53 -9.08
C ILE A 117 8.28 -8.87 -10.48
N MET A 118 7.81 -7.88 -11.26
CA MET A 118 7.22 -8.10 -12.59
C MET A 118 8.22 -8.72 -13.57
N THR A 119 9.49 -8.40 -13.43
CA THR A 119 10.58 -8.95 -14.28
C THR A 119 11.13 -10.29 -13.76
N GLY A 120 10.63 -10.78 -12.64
CA GLY A 120 11.08 -12.03 -12.03
C GLY A 120 12.44 -11.96 -11.34
N LYS A 121 12.97 -10.75 -11.12
CA LYS A 121 14.24 -10.55 -10.43
C LYS A 121 14.13 -10.84 -8.94
N THR A 122 12.99 -10.53 -8.33
CA THR A 122 12.66 -10.82 -6.94
C THR A 122 11.26 -11.44 -6.83
N SER A 123 10.86 -11.82 -5.63
CA SER A 123 9.51 -12.31 -5.34
C SER A 123 9.02 -11.81 -3.97
N MET A 124 7.71 -11.69 -3.82
CA MET A 124 7.11 -11.39 -2.52
C MET A 124 7.41 -12.51 -1.52
N LYS A 125 7.52 -12.15 -0.24
CA LYS A 125 7.66 -13.13 0.84
C LYS A 125 6.41 -14.02 0.90
N LYS A 126 6.62 -15.29 1.21
CA LYS A 126 5.52 -16.21 1.48
C LYS A 126 5.28 -16.27 2.98
N PHE A 127 4.04 -16.08 3.40
CA PHE A 127 3.65 -16.30 4.80
C PHE A 127 3.41 -17.80 4.99
N ILE A 128 4.10 -18.39 5.96
CA ILE A 128 4.04 -19.83 6.29
C ILE A 128 3.26 -20.02 7.57
#